data_5b69efad7866911e41928bbf6c72463b
#
_entry.id   5b69efad7866911e41928bbf6c72463b
#
_cell.length_a   1.000
_cell.length_b   1.000
_cell.length_c   1.000
_cell.angle_alpha   90.00
_cell.angle_beta   90.00
_cell.angle_gamma   90.00
#
_symmetry.space_group_name_H-M   'P 1'
#
loop_
_entity.id
_entity.type
_entity.pdbx_description
1 polymer ?
#
loop_
_entity_poly.entity_id
_entity_poly.type
_entity_poly.pdbx_seq_one_letter_code
_entity_poly.pdbx_strand_id
1 'polypeptide(L)'
;LIPPAPPRSLADIDWDRWVPVDVATLLFVVRDGRVLLIRKKRGLGAGKVNGPGGRLEPGETPLACAVREVQEELGVTPLDPVHRGELRFHFVDGYTLHAHVFLSAECEGEARETDEAVPLWTDLDAIPWGEMWADDALWLPVMLRGGRFDGRFVFDGDAMLDHDLRVAD
;
A
#
# COMPACT_ATOMS: atom_id res chain seq x y z
N LEU A 1 10.45 -29.13 22.13
CA LEU A 1 10.44 -27.65 22.15
C LEU A 1 9.16 -27.14 21.50
N ILE A 2 8.39 -26.35 22.23
CA ILE A 2 7.23 -25.66 21.69
C ILE A 2 7.74 -24.40 21.02
N PRO A 3 7.44 -24.15 19.72
CA PRO A 3 7.83 -22.91 19.09
C PRO A 3 7.16 -21.72 19.79
N PRO A 4 7.80 -20.54 19.81
CA PRO A 4 7.20 -19.35 20.40
C PRO A 4 5.88 -19.03 19.68
N ALA A 5 4.93 -18.45 20.42
CA ALA A 5 3.68 -17.99 19.84
C ALA A 5 3.97 -16.93 18.77
N PRO A 6 3.21 -16.91 17.66
CA PRO A 6 3.37 -15.87 16.65
C PRO A 6 3.10 -14.49 17.24
N PRO A 7 3.82 -13.44 16.78
CA PRO A 7 3.59 -12.08 17.24
C PRO A 7 2.15 -11.63 16.97
N ARG A 8 1.52 -10.99 17.96
CA ARG A 8 0.18 -10.43 17.86
C ARG A 8 0.14 -8.94 18.19
N SER A 9 1.26 -8.39 18.65
CA SER A 9 1.41 -6.96 18.94
C SER A 9 2.77 -6.48 18.47
N LEU A 10 2.93 -5.16 18.33
CA LEU A 10 4.19 -4.55 17.95
C LEU A 10 5.30 -4.87 18.96
N ALA A 11 4.96 -4.96 20.24
CA ALA A 11 5.92 -5.26 21.31
C ALA A 11 6.50 -6.67 21.20
N ASP A 12 5.82 -7.59 20.53
CA ASP A 12 6.28 -8.97 20.33
C ASP A 12 7.36 -9.09 19.24
N ILE A 13 7.64 -8.02 18.52
CA ILE A 13 8.52 -8.02 17.35
C ILE A 13 9.79 -7.25 17.65
N ASP A 14 10.95 -7.87 17.35
CA ASP A 14 12.25 -7.19 17.34
C ASP A 14 12.42 -6.46 16.00
N TRP A 15 12.04 -5.19 15.96
CA TRP A 15 12.07 -4.38 14.74
C TRP A 15 13.49 -4.10 14.24
N ASP A 16 14.50 -4.15 15.10
CA ASP A 16 15.90 -3.98 14.69
C ASP A 16 16.40 -5.16 13.84
N ARG A 17 15.79 -6.33 14.02
CA ARG A 17 16.11 -7.55 13.26
C ARG A 17 15.07 -7.94 12.24
N TRP A 18 13.98 -7.16 12.17
CA TRP A 18 12.88 -7.46 11.27
C TRP A 18 13.30 -7.34 9.81
N VAL A 19 13.03 -8.37 9.02
CA VAL A 19 13.33 -8.42 7.59
C VAL A 19 12.04 -8.80 6.85
N PRO A 20 11.63 -8.03 5.82
CA PRO A 20 10.45 -8.38 5.05
C PRO A 20 10.72 -9.58 4.13
N VAL A 21 9.71 -10.42 3.97
CA VAL A 21 9.70 -11.46 2.93
C VAL A 21 9.64 -10.80 1.56
N ASP A 22 8.79 -9.80 1.42
CA ASP A 22 8.65 -9.02 0.19
C ASP A 22 8.77 -7.53 0.45
N VAL A 23 9.29 -6.82 -0.54
CA VAL A 23 9.22 -5.36 -0.63
C VAL A 23 8.27 -5.02 -1.77
N ALA A 24 7.36 -4.09 -1.53
CA ALA A 24 6.33 -3.71 -2.49
C ALA A 24 6.17 -2.20 -2.56
N THR A 25 5.34 -1.76 -3.50
CA THR A 25 5.02 -0.35 -3.67
C THR A 25 3.52 -0.16 -3.81
N LEU A 26 3.08 1.04 -3.43
CA LEU A 26 1.78 1.59 -3.76
C LEU A 26 2.02 2.96 -4.40
N LEU A 27 1.26 3.30 -5.42
CA LEU A 27 1.34 4.61 -6.05
C LEU A 27 -0.06 5.14 -6.29
N PHE A 28 -0.34 6.31 -5.72
CA PHE A 28 -1.64 6.97 -5.87
C PHE A 28 -1.48 8.17 -6.81
N VAL A 29 -2.41 8.29 -7.76
CA VAL A 29 -2.54 9.50 -8.57
C VAL A 29 -3.73 10.28 -8.02
N VAL A 30 -3.48 11.52 -7.62
CA VAL A 30 -4.52 12.41 -7.09
C VAL A 30 -4.60 13.63 -7.99
N ARG A 31 -5.73 13.79 -8.66
CA ARG A 31 -6.00 14.95 -9.52
C ARG A 31 -7.48 15.28 -9.54
N ASP A 32 -7.82 16.53 -9.72
CA ASP A 32 -9.22 17.01 -9.87
C ASP A 32 -10.14 16.54 -8.74
N GLY A 33 -9.62 16.50 -7.50
CA GLY A 33 -10.39 16.06 -6.32
C GLY A 33 -10.66 14.57 -6.25
N ARG A 34 -9.93 13.75 -7.02
CA ARG A 34 -10.08 12.29 -7.07
C ARG A 34 -8.75 11.57 -6.91
N VAL A 35 -8.82 10.39 -6.36
CA VAL A 35 -7.70 9.45 -6.25
C VAL A 35 -7.97 8.22 -7.10
N LEU A 36 -6.95 7.75 -7.80
CA LEU A 36 -7.03 6.52 -8.59
C LEU A 36 -6.78 5.32 -7.68
N LEU A 37 -7.83 4.57 -7.42
CA LEU A 37 -7.83 3.32 -6.70
C LEU A 37 -8.08 2.16 -7.66
N ILE A 38 -7.93 0.94 -7.18
CA ILE A 38 -8.26 -0.27 -7.93
C ILE A 38 -9.13 -1.21 -7.10
N ARG A 39 -9.96 -1.98 -7.78
CA ARG A 39 -10.49 -3.22 -7.21
C ARG A 39 -9.59 -4.34 -7.68
N LYS A 40 -8.90 -4.97 -6.75
CA LYS A 40 -7.91 -5.99 -7.04
C LYS A 40 -8.59 -7.32 -7.38
N LYS A 41 -8.18 -7.95 -8.48
CA LYS A 41 -8.79 -9.20 -8.95
C LYS A 41 -8.13 -10.45 -8.39
N ARG A 42 -6.84 -10.37 -8.00
CA ARG A 42 -6.05 -11.52 -7.55
C ARG A 42 -4.95 -11.10 -6.58
N GLY A 43 -4.35 -12.09 -5.90
CA GLY A 43 -3.26 -11.89 -4.96
C GLY A 43 -3.74 -11.44 -3.59
N LEU A 44 -2.82 -10.92 -2.77
CA LEU A 44 -3.12 -10.43 -1.43
C LEU A 44 -4.10 -9.26 -1.50
N GLY A 45 -5.22 -9.38 -0.78
CA GLY A 45 -6.26 -8.36 -0.79
C GLY A 45 -7.20 -8.44 -1.99
N ALA A 46 -7.24 -9.55 -2.74
CA ALA A 46 -8.17 -9.73 -3.84
C ALA A 46 -9.62 -9.48 -3.39
N GLY A 47 -10.37 -8.73 -4.20
CA GLY A 47 -11.73 -8.30 -3.89
C GLY A 47 -11.81 -6.99 -3.11
N LYS A 48 -10.72 -6.55 -2.48
CA LYS A 48 -10.66 -5.26 -1.78
C LYS A 48 -10.35 -4.12 -2.75
N VAL A 49 -10.69 -2.92 -2.33
CA VAL A 49 -10.22 -1.69 -2.97
C VAL A 49 -8.85 -1.35 -2.40
N ASN A 50 -7.90 -1.07 -3.26
CA ASN A 50 -6.50 -0.79 -2.90
C ASN A 50 -5.95 0.37 -3.73
N GLY A 51 -4.77 0.85 -3.35
CA GLY A 51 -3.93 1.59 -4.27
C GLY A 51 -3.27 0.64 -5.27
N PRO A 52 -3.02 1.07 -6.51
CA PRO A 52 -2.25 0.27 -7.45
C PRO A 52 -0.81 0.11 -6.98
N GLY A 53 -0.23 -1.06 -7.23
CA GLY A 53 1.13 -1.38 -6.82
C GLY A 53 1.43 -2.86 -6.89
N GLY A 54 2.61 -3.23 -6.46
CA GLY A 54 3.05 -4.62 -6.48
C GLY A 54 4.45 -4.80 -5.93
N ARG A 55 4.97 -6.00 -6.05
CA ARG A 55 6.26 -6.39 -5.49
C ARG A 55 7.42 -6.01 -6.39
N LEU A 56 8.55 -5.63 -5.78
CA LEU A 56 9.78 -5.38 -6.51
C LEU A 56 10.29 -6.66 -7.18
N GLU A 57 10.76 -6.51 -8.41
CA GLU A 57 11.54 -7.52 -9.09
C GLU A 57 13.03 -7.42 -8.69
N PRO A 58 13.83 -8.50 -8.85
CA PRO A 58 15.25 -8.45 -8.51
C PRO A 58 15.96 -7.27 -9.20
N GLY A 59 16.71 -6.48 -8.42
CA GLY A 59 17.46 -5.34 -8.91
C GLY A 59 16.62 -4.08 -9.18
N GLU A 60 15.33 -4.12 -8.97
CA GLU A 60 14.43 -3.00 -9.21
C GLU A 60 14.43 -2.03 -8.02
N THR A 61 14.41 -0.73 -8.31
CA THR A 61 14.21 0.28 -7.26
C THR A 61 12.72 0.39 -6.93
N PRO A 62 12.36 0.87 -5.71
CA PRO A 62 10.95 1.11 -5.38
C PRO A 62 10.26 2.05 -6.37
N LEU A 63 10.92 3.13 -6.79
CA LEU A 63 10.34 4.07 -7.75
C LEU A 63 10.04 3.40 -9.09
N ALA A 64 10.99 2.64 -9.64
CA ALA A 64 10.79 1.93 -10.91
C ALA A 64 9.66 0.89 -10.80
N CYS A 65 9.60 0.17 -9.70
CA CYS A 65 8.53 -0.78 -9.42
C CYS A 65 7.16 -0.09 -9.39
N ALA A 66 7.05 1.02 -8.67
CA ALA A 66 5.79 1.75 -8.56
C ALA A 66 5.25 2.17 -9.93
N VAL A 67 6.10 2.73 -10.79
CA VAL A 67 5.70 3.13 -12.14
C VAL A 67 5.33 1.93 -12.99
N ARG A 68 6.15 0.88 -12.99
CA ARG A 68 5.91 -0.34 -13.78
C ARG A 68 4.58 -1.00 -13.40
N GLU A 69 4.31 -1.15 -12.11
CA GLU A 69 3.09 -1.80 -11.62
C GLU A 69 1.83 -1.03 -12.04
N VAL A 70 1.85 0.29 -11.97
CA VAL A 70 0.70 1.10 -12.41
C VAL A 70 0.48 0.96 -13.91
N GLN A 71 1.56 0.91 -14.70
CA GLN A 71 1.47 0.67 -16.14
C GLN A 71 0.86 -0.70 -16.44
N GLU A 72 1.31 -1.74 -15.75
CA GLU A 72 0.80 -3.11 -15.95
C GLU A 72 -0.65 -3.25 -15.51
N GLU A 73 -1.01 -2.72 -14.33
CA GLU A 73 -2.34 -2.88 -13.77
C GLU A 73 -3.40 -2.03 -14.44
N LEU A 74 -3.06 -0.82 -14.90
CA LEU A 74 -4.05 0.16 -15.35
C LEU A 74 -3.75 0.78 -16.71
N GLY A 75 -2.55 0.59 -17.27
CA GLY A 75 -2.19 1.14 -18.57
C GLY A 75 -1.92 2.64 -18.59
N VAL A 76 -1.67 3.25 -17.43
CA VAL A 76 -1.29 4.66 -17.33
C VAL A 76 0.13 4.80 -16.82
N THR A 77 0.77 5.92 -17.14
CA THR A 77 2.11 6.26 -16.65
C THR A 77 2.01 7.42 -15.67
N PRO A 78 2.25 7.18 -14.36
CA PRO A 78 2.28 8.28 -13.40
C PRO A 78 3.45 9.21 -13.68
N LEU A 79 3.24 10.52 -13.47
CA LEU A 79 4.24 11.55 -13.70
C LEU A 79 4.82 12.07 -12.39
N ASP A 80 6.15 12.16 -12.35
CA ASP A 80 6.90 12.71 -11.22
C ASP A 80 6.46 12.19 -9.84
N PRO A 81 6.46 10.85 -9.62
CA PRO A 81 6.06 10.30 -8.33
C PRO A 81 6.97 10.76 -7.20
N VAL A 82 6.36 11.12 -6.07
CA VAL A 82 7.08 11.53 -4.86
C VAL A 82 6.88 10.48 -3.77
N HIS A 83 7.97 10.04 -3.15
CA HIS A 83 7.93 9.12 -2.02
C HIS A 83 7.31 9.82 -0.80
N ARG A 84 6.23 9.25 -0.25
CA ARG A 84 5.48 9.86 0.85
C ARG A 84 5.59 9.09 2.16
N GLY A 85 5.82 7.80 2.11
CA GLY A 85 5.91 7.03 3.34
C GLY A 85 6.30 5.59 3.14
N GLU A 86 6.49 4.92 4.26
CA GLU A 86 6.82 3.51 4.34
C GLU A 86 5.92 2.83 5.34
N LEU A 87 5.51 1.62 5.02
CA LEU A 87 4.62 0.80 5.82
C LEU A 87 5.25 -0.57 6.01
N ARG A 88 5.26 -1.07 7.25
CA ARG A 88 5.76 -2.41 7.58
C ARG A 88 4.63 -3.23 8.15
N PHE A 89 4.38 -4.37 7.52
CA PHE A 89 3.29 -5.28 7.90
C PHE A 89 3.87 -6.60 8.38
N HIS A 90 3.43 -7.05 9.53
CA HIS A 90 3.73 -8.36 10.07
C HIS A 90 2.42 -9.12 10.25
N PHE A 91 2.25 -10.20 9.49
CA PHE A 91 1.08 -11.06 9.59
C PHE A 91 1.35 -12.21 10.56
N VAL A 92 0.32 -12.60 11.30
CA VAL A 92 0.42 -13.67 12.30
C VAL A 92 0.87 -15.01 11.67
N ASP A 93 0.56 -15.25 10.40
CA ASP A 93 1.02 -16.43 9.64
C ASP A 93 2.51 -16.43 9.30
N GLY A 94 3.22 -15.35 9.62
CA GLY A 94 4.66 -15.20 9.37
C GLY A 94 5.02 -14.40 8.12
N TYR A 95 4.06 -14.04 7.28
CA TYR A 95 4.33 -13.18 6.13
C TYR A 95 4.66 -11.77 6.59
N THR A 96 5.70 -11.17 5.99
CA THR A 96 6.12 -9.81 6.29
C THR A 96 6.30 -9.02 4.99
N LEU A 97 5.87 -7.77 5.02
CA LEU A 97 5.84 -6.90 3.84
C LEU A 97 6.31 -5.50 4.21
N HIS A 98 7.24 -4.97 3.43
CA HIS A 98 7.66 -3.58 3.51
C HIS A 98 7.17 -2.86 2.25
N ALA A 99 6.32 -1.89 2.40
CA ALA A 99 5.75 -1.13 1.29
C ALA A 99 6.25 0.31 1.28
N HIS A 100 6.64 0.78 0.09
CA HIS A 100 6.93 2.18 -0.20
C HIS A 100 5.72 2.81 -0.87
N VAL A 101 5.31 3.99 -0.41
CA VAL A 101 4.12 4.67 -0.92
C VAL A 101 4.52 5.95 -1.66
N PHE A 102 4.02 6.08 -2.88
CA PHE A 102 4.28 7.21 -3.77
C PHE A 102 2.99 7.95 -4.11
N LEU A 103 3.12 9.23 -4.40
CA LEU A 103 2.04 10.10 -4.83
C LEU A 103 2.44 10.83 -6.11
N SER A 104 1.56 10.79 -7.11
CA SER A 104 1.66 11.62 -8.33
C SER A 104 0.46 12.53 -8.43
N ALA A 105 0.67 13.74 -8.94
CA ALA A 105 -0.42 14.69 -9.19
C ALA A 105 -1.02 14.53 -10.60
N GLU A 106 -0.40 13.71 -11.45
CA GLU A 106 -0.83 13.53 -12.84
C GLU A 106 -0.36 12.18 -13.38
N CYS A 107 -1.03 11.70 -14.43
CA CYS A 107 -0.61 10.53 -15.19
C CYS A 107 -0.90 10.73 -16.68
N GLU A 108 -0.17 10.02 -17.53
CA GLU A 108 -0.43 9.95 -18.97
C GLU A 108 -1.27 8.73 -19.29
N GLY A 109 -2.22 8.90 -20.20
CA GLY A 109 -3.14 7.84 -20.62
C GLY A 109 -4.42 7.79 -19.81
N GLU A 110 -5.30 6.90 -20.21
CA GLU A 110 -6.57 6.64 -19.53
C GLU A 110 -6.49 5.28 -18.83
N ALA A 111 -6.87 5.25 -17.55
CA ALA A 111 -6.90 4.03 -16.78
C ALA A 111 -7.94 3.05 -17.36
N ARG A 112 -7.52 1.81 -17.56
CA ARG A 112 -8.37 0.75 -18.11
C ARG A 112 -8.32 -0.50 -17.26
N GLU A 113 -9.39 -1.28 -17.33
CA GLU A 113 -9.44 -2.58 -16.70
C GLU A 113 -8.45 -3.54 -17.38
N THR A 114 -7.77 -4.34 -16.56
CA THR A 114 -6.85 -5.39 -16.97
C THR A 114 -7.21 -6.70 -16.26
N ASP A 115 -6.45 -7.76 -16.52
CA ASP A 115 -6.61 -9.04 -15.80
C ASP A 115 -6.31 -8.91 -14.30
N GLU A 116 -5.62 -7.85 -13.90
CA GLU A 116 -5.18 -7.66 -12.51
C GLU A 116 -6.09 -6.74 -11.70
N ALA A 117 -6.72 -5.75 -12.35
CA ALA A 117 -7.42 -4.69 -11.63
C ALA A 117 -8.51 -3.99 -12.45
N VAL A 118 -9.50 -3.49 -11.70
CA VAL A 118 -10.52 -2.56 -12.21
C VAL A 118 -10.17 -1.16 -11.69
N PRO A 119 -10.00 -0.15 -12.56
CA PRO A 119 -9.72 1.21 -12.12
C PRO A 119 -10.94 1.88 -11.48
N LEU A 120 -10.71 2.61 -10.40
CA LEU A 120 -11.74 3.32 -9.66
C LEU A 120 -11.26 4.74 -9.36
N TRP A 121 -11.56 5.70 -10.24
CA TRP A 121 -11.40 7.10 -9.90
C TRP A 121 -12.43 7.47 -8.83
N THR A 122 -11.95 7.84 -7.65
CA THR A 122 -12.77 7.98 -6.45
C THR A 122 -12.67 9.39 -5.91
N ASP A 123 -13.81 10.02 -5.64
CA ASP A 123 -13.82 11.34 -5.00
C ASP A 123 -13.17 11.25 -3.62
N LEU A 124 -12.36 12.25 -3.26
CA LEU A 124 -11.60 12.23 -1.99
C LEU A 124 -12.51 12.21 -0.75
N ASP A 125 -13.76 12.66 -0.88
CA ASP A 125 -14.75 12.62 0.20
C ASP A 125 -15.61 11.34 0.19
N ALA A 126 -15.36 10.41 -0.75
CA ALA A 126 -16.15 9.20 -0.93
C ALA A 126 -15.28 7.93 -0.96
N ILE A 127 -14.12 7.96 -0.31
CA ILE A 127 -13.22 6.79 -0.26
C ILE A 127 -13.89 5.65 0.49
N PRO A 128 -13.95 4.44 -0.10
CA PRO A 128 -14.70 3.32 0.47
C PRO A 128 -13.90 2.58 1.55
N TRP A 129 -13.67 3.23 2.68
CA TRP A 129 -12.83 2.69 3.77
C TRP A 129 -13.23 1.28 4.20
N GLY A 130 -14.52 0.97 4.21
CA GLY A 130 -15.03 -0.35 4.61
C GLY A 130 -14.68 -1.48 3.63
N GLU A 131 -14.25 -1.16 2.41
CA GLU A 131 -13.83 -2.12 1.39
C GLU A 131 -12.31 -2.19 1.27
N MET A 132 -11.57 -1.47 2.11
CA MET A 132 -10.12 -1.36 2.07
C MET A 132 -9.49 -2.08 3.26
N TRP A 133 -8.16 -2.19 3.27
CA TRP A 133 -7.43 -2.66 4.46
C TRP A 133 -7.60 -1.66 5.61
N ALA A 134 -7.65 -2.16 6.84
CA ALA A 134 -7.91 -1.32 8.01
C ALA A 134 -6.88 -0.21 8.23
N ASP A 135 -5.63 -0.42 7.84
CA ASP A 135 -4.56 0.56 7.99
C ASP A 135 -4.71 1.76 7.04
N ASP A 136 -5.35 1.58 5.91
CA ASP A 136 -5.49 2.64 4.90
C ASP A 136 -6.16 3.89 5.47
N ALA A 137 -7.15 3.71 6.33
CA ALA A 137 -7.84 4.83 6.99
C ALA A 137 -6.97 5.63 7.94
N LEU A 138 -5.81 5.09 8.35
CA LEU A 138 -4.88 5.76 9.24
C LEU A 138 -3.87 6.63 8.49
N TRP A 139 -3.24 6.10 7.44
CA TRP A 139 -2.13 6.79 6.77
C TRP A 139 -2.53 7.48 5.46
N LEU A 140 -3.51 6.96 4.72
CA LEU A 140 -3.92 7.56 3.45
C LEU A 140 -4.42 9.01 3.63
N PRO A 141 -5.24 9.33 4.64
CA PRO A 141 -5.61 10.72 4.91
C PRO A 141 -4.42 11.64 5.19
N VAL A 142 -3.38 11.15 5.84
CA VAL A 142 -2.14 11.92 6.08
C VAL A 142 -1.47 12.29 4.76
N MET A 143 -1.33 11.32 3.85
CA MET A 143 -0.77 11.55 2.53
C MET A 143 -1.60 12.55 1.72
N LEU A 144 -2.93 12.43 1.76
CA LEU A 144 -3.84 13.31 1.02
C LEU A 144 -3.80 14.76 1.53
N ARG A 145 -3.37 14.98 2.78
CA ARG A 145 -3.14 16.32 3.34
C ARG A 145 -1.73 16.85 3.07
N GLY A 146 -0.90 16.09 2.35
CA GLY A 146 0.47 16.50 2.05
C GLY A 146 1.51 16.06 3.09
N GLY A 147 1.13 15.25 4.06
CA GLY A 147 2.03 14.73 5.08
C GLY A 147 2.85 13.54 4.63
N ARG A 148 3.84 13.20 5.45
CA ARG A 148 4.66 12.00 5.33
C ARG A 148 4.40 11.10 6.52
N PHE A 149 4.64 9.80 6.34
CA PHE A 149 4.33 8.82 7.38
C PHE A 149 5.29 7.63 7.35
N ASP A 150 5.39 6.99 8.51
CA ASP A 150 6.07 5.71 8.72
C ASP A 150 5.18 4.89 9.64
N GLY A 151 4.71 3.75 9.16
CA GLY A 151 3.76 2.91 9.89
C GLY A 151 4.25 1.48 10.09
N ARG A 152 3.84 0.90 11.22
CA ARG A 152 4.06 -0.50 11.56
C ARG A 152 2.74 -1.12 11.99
N PHE A 153 2.45 -2.30 11.46
CA PHE A 153 1.15 -2.93 11.63
C PHE A 153 1.28 -4.43 11.85
N VAL A 154 0.45 -4.96 12.72
CA VAL A 154 0.31 -6.40 12.92
C VAL A 154 -1.10 -6.79 12.50
N PHE A 155 -1.21 -7.79 11.64
CA PHE A 155 -2.48 -8.29 11.09
C PHE A 155 -2.64 -9.79 11.37
N ASP A 156 -3.87 -10.19 11.64
CA ASP A 156 -4.31 -11.58 11.60
C ASP A 156 -5.32 -11.71 10.46
N GLY A 157 -4.90 -12.30 9.34
CA GLY A 157 -5.70 -12.22 8.11
C GLY A 157 -5.87 -10.77 7.70
N ASP A 158 -7.11 -10.28 7.61
CA ASP A 158 -7.42 -8.88 7.33
C ASP A 158 -7.75 -8.06 8.58
N ALA A 159 -7.66 -8.66 9.76
CA ALA A 159 -7.89 -7.96 11.02
C ALA A 159 -6.62 -7.29 11.53
N MET A 160 -6.66 -5.98 11.72
CA MET A 160 -5.54 -5.22 12.29
C MET A 160 -5.54 -5.40 13.82
N LEU A 161 -4.48 -6.00 14.36
CA LEU A 161 -4.34 -6.28 15.78
C LEU A 161 -3.65 -5.15 16.54
N ASP A 162 -2.66 -4.51 15.91
CA ASP A 162 -1.88 -3.45 16.54
C ASP A 162 -1.28 -2.55 15.46
N HIS A 163 -1.00 -1.31 15.81
CA HIS A 163 -0.40 -0.36 14.88
C HIS A 163 0.35 0.76 15.60
N ASP A 164 1.33 1.33 14.91
CA ASP A 164 2.00 2.58 15.28
C ASP A 164 2.22 3.39 14.01
N LEU A 165 1.73 4.63 13.99
CA LEU A 165 1.88 5.53 12.86
C LEU A 165 2.58 6.79 13.31
N ARG A 166 3.71 7.09 12.69
CA ARG A 166 4.45 8.34 12.86
C ARG A 166 4.19 9.23 11.67
N VAL A 167 3.87 10.47 11.94
CA VAL A 167 3.49 11.47 10.93
C VAL A 167 4.44 12.64 10.98
N ALA A 168 4.86 13.11 9.78
CA ALA A 168 5.64 14.34 9.61
C ALA A 168 4.98 15.20 8.53
N ASP A 169 5.07 16.49 8.68
CA ASP A 169 4.55 17.47 7.71
C ASP A 169 5.50 17.66 6.51
#